data_68e43b33fc86de4b0f4115edc67d59ef
#
_entry.id   68e43b33fc86de4b0f4115edc67d59ef
#
_cell.length_a   1.000
_cell.length_b   1.000
_cell.length_c   1.000
_cell.angle_alpha   90.00
_cell.angle_beta   90.00
_cell.angle_gamma   90.00
#
_symmetry.space_group_name_H-M   'P 1'
#
loop_
_entity.id
_entity.type
_entity.pdbx_description
1 polymer ?
#
loop_
_entity_poly.entity_id
_entity_poly.type
_entity_poly.pdbx_seq_one_letter_code
_entity_poly.pdbx_strand_id
1 'polypeptide(L)'
;TRNGTEHTVRAEREVILSGGVINSPQLLMMSGVGEPDQLAEFGIETQIELSGVGKNLQDHMSVGVEYWRKGKGPFVGYLRYDRLALAMVQAYLFGKGPATEMSGPVMAFIKTRPELAVPDLQFLMRFIPPESHPWFPGIRKEPRDAFMCRPVLLHPESRGEIRLRSSNPRDKVKIHQNCQPRFLDYRKFSRL
;
A
#
# COMPACT_ATOMS: atom_id res chain seq x y z
N THR A 1 7.87 -14.80 -22.58
CA THR A 1 7.17 -16.00 -23.11
C THR A 1 5.69 -15.73 -23.29
N ARG A 2 5.09 -16.22 -24.35
CA ARG A 2 3.63 -16.18 -24.57
C ARG A 2 3.16 -17.62 -24.75
N ASN A 3 2.18 -18.04 -23.93
CA ASN A 3 1.66 -19.43 -23.94
C ASN A 3 2.74 -20.51 -23.81
N GLY A 4 3.77 -20.27 -23.00
CA GLY A 4 4.88 -21.20 -22.77
C GLY A 4 5.99 -21.15 -23.84
N THR A 5 5.81 -20.44 -24.96
CA THR A 5 6.79 -20.29 -26.01
C THR A 5 7.62 -19.02 -25.80
N GLU A 6 8.92 -19.12 -25.96
CA GLU A 6 9.84 -17.99 -25.94
C GLU A 6 9.82 -17.22 -27.24
N HIS A 7 9.76 -15.92 -27.16
CA HIS A 7 9.84 -15.01 -28.29
C HIS A 7 10.90 -13.96 -28.03
N THR A 8 11.77 -13.74 -29.01
CA THR A 8 12.73 -12.64 -28.99
C THR A 8 12.17 -11.47 -29.80
N VAL A 9 12.11 -10.30 -29.14
CA VAL A 9 11.68 -9.07 -29.81
C VAL A 9 12.82 -8.08 -29.74
N ARG A 10 13.09 -7.39 -30.83
CA ARG A 10 14.10 -6.33 -30.91
C ARG A 10 13.41 -4.98 -31.01
N ALA A 11 13.87 -4.00 -30.21
CA ALA A 11 13.46 -2.62 -30.32
C ALA A 11 14.44 -1.86 -31.23
N GLU A 12 13.94 -0.95 -32.07
CA GLU A 12 14.79 -0.13 -32.96
C GLU A 12 15.47 1.03 -32.21
N ARG A 13 14.90 1.49 -31.10
CA ARG A 13 15.43 2.62 -30.35
C ARG A 13 15.73 2.26 -28.90
N GLU A 14 14.72 1.86 -28.14
CA GLU A 14 14.83 1.65 -26.69
C GLU A 14 13.80 0.65 -26.16
N VAL A 15 14.07 0.13 -24.98
CA VAL A 15 13.13 -0.67 -24.19
C VAL A 15 12.83 0.11 -22.91
N ILE A 16 11.55 0.44 -22.67
CA ILE A 16 11.11 1.18 -21.53
C ILE A 16 10.66 0.23 -20.41
N LEU A 17 11.33 0.30 -19.27
CA LEU A 17 10.97 -0.47 -18.07
C LEU A 17 10.05 0.35 -17.18
N SER A 18 8.78 -0.04 -17.08
CA SER A 18 7.75 0.62 -16.26
C SER A 18 7.06 -0.38 -15.32
N GLY A 19 7.81 -1.36 -14.80
CA GLY A 19 7.30 -2.45 -13.95
C GLY A 19 7.05 -2.05 -12.47
N GLY A 20 7.26 -0.79 -12.12
CA GLY A 20 7.13 -0.30 -10.74
C GLY A 20 8.35 -0.63 -9.87
N VAL A 21 8.25 -0.26 -8.59
CA VAL A 21 9.37 -0.32 -7.62
C VAL A 21 9.91 -1.73 -7.39
N ILE A 22 9.11 -2.76 -7.63
CA ILE A 22 9.48 -4.16 -7.41
C ILE A 22 9.97 -4.82 -8.70
N ASN A 23 9.19 -4.72 -9.79
CA ASN A 23 9.50 -5.47 -11.00
C ASN A 23 10.58 -4.81 -11.87
N SER A 24 10.70 -3.48 -11.86
CA SER A 24 11.76 -2.81 -12.63
C SER A 24 13.16 -3.19 -12.13
N PRO A 25 13.47 -3.18 -10.83
CA PRO A 25 14.74 -3.70 -10.33
C PRO A 25 14.94 -5.18 -10.62
N GLN A 26 13.90 -6.00 -10.55
CA GLN A 26 13.98 -7.42 -10.91
C GLN A 26 14.41 -7.59 -12.37
N LEU A 27 13.77 -6.88 -13.29
CA LEU A 27 14.09 -6.94 -14.71
C LEU A 27 15.52 -6.47 -15.00
N LEU A 28 15.97 -5.39 -14.34
CA LEU A 28 17.36 -4.93 -14.45
C LEU A 28 18.34 -5.99 -13.98
N MET A 29 18.17 -6.53 -12.78
CA MET A 29 19.05 -7.57 -12.23
C MET A 29 19.06 -8.83 -13.12
N MET A 30 17.89 -9.27 -13.59
CA MET A 30 17.78 -10.40 -14.52
C MET A 30 18.46 -10.14 -15.86
N SER A 31 18.65 -8.87 -16.23
CA SER A 31 19.35 -8.45 -17.46
C SER A 31 20.85 -8.18 -17.23
N GLY A 32 21.38 -8.54 -16.05
CA GLY A 32 22.79 -8.33 -15.72
C GLY A 32 23.13 -6.91 -15.28
N VAL A 33 22.13 -6.09 -14.90
CA VAL A 33 22.33 -4.73 -14.39
C VAL A 33 22.08 -4.70 -12.89
N GLY A 34 23.13 -4.56 -12.10
CA GLY A 34 23.00 -4.59 -10.65
C GLY A 34 24.34 -4.74 -9.92
N GLU A 35 24.26 -5.23 -8.67
CA GLU A 35 25.43 -5.51 -7.85
C GLU A 35 26.08 -6.83 -8.29
N PRO A 36 27.37 -6.83 -8.69
CA PRO A 36 28.05 -8.02 -9.24
C PRO A 36 27.96 -9.26 -8.35
N ASP A 37 28.22 -9.10 -7.05
CA ASP A 37 28.20 -10.22 -6.10
C ASP A 37 26.82 -10.85 -6.00
N GLN A 38 25.76 -10.05 -5.98
CA GLN A 38 24.38 -10.55 -5.96
C GLN A 38 24.02 -11.29 -7.24
N LEU A 39 24.45 -10.78 -8.40
CA LEU A 39 24.17 -11.40 -9.70
C LEU A 39 24.91 -12.73 -9.84
N ALA A 40 26.17 -12.77 -9.38
CA ALA A 40 27.01 -13.96 -9.37
C ALA A 40 26.41 -15.11 -8.54
N GLU A 41 25.71 -14.82 -7.43
CA GLU A 41 24.99 -15.83 -6.62
C GLU A 41 24.03 -16.68 -7.47
N PHE A 42 23.51 -16.13 -8.56
CA PHE A 42 22.52 -16.79 -9.43
C PHE A 42 23.08 -17.11 -10.82
N GLY A 43 24.40 -16.99 -11.03
CA GLY A 43 25.05 -17.26 -12.31
C GLY A 43 24.67 -16.26 -13.40
N ILE A 44 24.25 -15.05 -13.04
CA ILE A 44 23.94 -13.96 -13.96
C ILE A 44 25.21 -13.16 -14.22
N GLU A 45 25.64 -13.09 -15.47
CA GLU A 45 26.79 -12.29 -15.87
C GLU A 45 26.47 -10.79 -15.73
N THR A 46 27.36 -10.06 -15.08
CA THR A 46 27.21 -8.62 -14.91
C THR A 46 27.52 -7.90 -16.22
N GLN A 47 26.52 -7.29 -16.83
CA GLN A 47 26.65 -6.46 -18.01
C GLN A 47 26.98 -5.00 -17.64
N ILE A 48 26.33 -4.50 -16.59
CA ILE A 48 26.54 -3.14 -16.07
C ILE A 48 26.52 -3.21 -14.55
N GLU A 49 27.63 -2.81 -13.93
CA GLU A 49 27.68 -2.65 -12.49
C GLU A 49 26.91 -1.41 -12.08
N LEU A 50 25.83 -1.63 -11.32
CA LEU A 50 24.97 -0.58 -10.80
C LEU A 50 24.44 -1.00 -9.41
N SER A 51 25.25 -0.79 -8.38
CA SER A 51 25.01 -1.27 -7.01
C SER A 51 23.77 -0.71 -6.33
N GLY A 52 23.19 0.39 -6.87
CA GLY A 52 21.94 0.96 -6.40
C GLY A 52 20.67 0.23 -6.82
N VAL A 53 20.74 -0.70 -7.77
CA VAL A 53 19.57 -1.45 -8.23
C VAL A 53 19.03 -2.34 -7.10
N GLY A 54 17.75 -2.20 -6.81
CA GLY A 54 17.09 -2.90 -5.71
C GLY A 54 17.34 -2.32 -4.32
N LYS A 55 18.18 -1.31 -4.18
CA LYS A 55 18.48 -0.66 -2.88
C LYS A 55 17.55 0.51 -2.59
N ASN A 56 17.66 1.04 -1.36
CA ASN A 56 16.96 2.24 -0.90
C ASN A 56 15.42 2.12 -0.95
N LEU A 57 14.87 0.92 -0.79
CA LEU A 57 13.43 0.71 -0.72
C LEU A 57 12.85 1.45 0.48
N GLN A 58 11.81 2.23 0.23
CA GLN A 58 11.07 2.97 1.25
C GLN A 58 9.58 2.68 1.10
N ASP A 59 8.89 2.52 2.21
CA ASP A 59 7.44 2.36 2.24
C ASP A 59 6.85 3.03 3.48
N HIS A 60 5.63 3.47 3.39
CA HIS A 60 4.93 4.12 4.48
C HIS A 60 4.59 3.13 5.59
N MET A 61 5.03 3.41 6.80
CA MET A 61 4.61 2.66 7.98
C MET A 61 3.33 3.23 8.56
N SER A 62 2.42 2.36 8.96
CA SER A 62 1.15 2.79 9.56
C SER A 62 0.67 1.81 10.63
N VAL A 63 -0.02 2.36 11.63
CA VAL A 63 -0.67 1.59 12.70
C VAL A 63 -2.14 1.99 12.74
N GLY A 64 -3.04 1.02 12.63
CA GLY A 64 -4.48 1.25 12.78
C GLY A 64 -4.89 1.13 14.24
N VAL A 65 -5.54 2.16 14.78
CA VAL A 65 -6.17 2.11 16.10
C VAL A 65 -7.67 2.21 15.92
N GLU A 66 -8.39 1.22 16.38
CA GLU A 66 -9.83 1.14 16.31
C GLU A 66 -10.47 1.60 17.62
N TYR A 67 -11.50 2.44 17.51
CA TYR A 67 -12.27 2.97 18.64
C TYR A 67 -13.73 2.59 18.50
N TRP A 68 -14.27 1.99 19.55
CA TRP A 68 -15.68 1.66 19.64
C TRP A 68 -16.49 2.89 20.01
N ARG A 69 -17.59 3.12 19.29
CA ARG A 69 -18.51 4.20 19.63
C ARG A 69 -19.38 3.80 20.83
N LYS A 70 -19.55 4.72 21.75
CA LYS A 70 -20.51 4.54 22.86
C LYS A 70 -21.97 4.63 22.40
N GLY A 71 -22.22 5.39 21.33
CA GLY A 71 -23.54 5.55 20.71
C GLY A 71 -23.52 5.15 19.24
N LYS A 72 -24.69 5.04 18.61
CA LYS A 72 -24.80 4.71 17.20
C LYS A 72 -24.40 5.89 16.32
N GLY A 73 -23.44 5.66 15.44
CA GLY A 73 -23.09 6.60 14.38
C GLY A 73 -23.95 6.40 13.13
N PRO A 74 -23.91 7.32 12.19
CA PRO A 74 -24.78 7.29 11.01
C PRO A 74 -24.41 6.17 10.03
N PHE A 75 -23.13 5.78 9.95
CA PHE A 75 -22.61 4.97 8.85
C PHE A 75 -23.08 3.51 8.88
N VAL A 76 -23.13 2.88 10.05
CA VAL A 76 -23.59 1.48 10.18
C VAL A 76 -25.05 1.36 9.77
N GLY A 77 -25.86 2.40 10.02
CA GLY A 77 -27.24 2.45 9.58
C GLY A 77 -27.42 2.42 8.07
N TYR A 78 -26.48 2.95 7.30
CA TYR A 78 -26.49 2.89 5.83
C TYR A 78 -26.14 1.51 5.28
N LEU A 79 -25.50 0.64 6.06
CA LEU A 79 -25.20 -0.74 5.67
C LEU A 79 -26.44 -1.66 5.76
N ARG A 80 -27.58 -1.18 6.27
CA ARG A 80 -28.81 -1.97 6.25
C ARG A 80 -29.28 -2.17 4.81
N TYR A 81 -29.60 -3.40 4.40
CA TYR A 81 -29.85 -3.77 2.99
C TYR A 81 -30.84 -2.85 2.27
N ASP A 82 -31.94 -2.49 2.93
CA ASP A 82 -32.97 -1.60 2.35
C ASP A 82 -32.44 -0.18 2.13
N ARG A 83 -31.71 0.35 3.09
CA ARG A 83 -31.11 1.69 2.99
C ARG A 83 -29.95 1.72 2.01
N LEU A 84 -29.14 0.66 2.00
CA LEU A 84 -28.03 0.52 1.06
C LEU A 84 -28.53 0.44 -0.37
N ALA A 85 -29.57 -0.37 -0.64
CA ALA A 85 -30.19 -0.47 -1.96
C ALA A 85 -30.73 0.89 -2.44
N LEU A 86 -31.46 1.58 -1.57
CA LEU A 86 -31.97 2.92 -1.88
C LEU A 86 -30.83 3.91 -2.16
N ALA A 87 -29.78 3.91 -1.35
CA ALA A 87 -28.62 4.78 -1.54
C ALA A 87 -27.88 4.47 -2.86
N MET A 88 -27.78 3.20 -3.25
CA MET A 88 -27.18 2.80 -4.53
C MET A 88 -28.04 3.26 -5.73
N VAL A 89 -29.36 3.08 -5.66
CA VAL A 89 -30.28 3.58 -6.71
C VAL A 89 -30.17 5.10 -6.83
N GLN A 90 -30.16 5.80 -5.71
CA GLN A 90 -30.02 7.26 -5.68
C GLN A 90 -28.68 7.72 -6.27
N ALA A 91 -27.60 7.04 -5.93
CA ALA A 91 -26.27 7.33 -6.47
C ALA A 91 -26.22 7.08 -7.99
N TYR A 92 -26.80 5.97 -8.45
CA TYR A 92 -26.84 5.60 -9.86
C TYR A 92 -27.67 6.58 -10.72
N LEU A 93 -28.87 6.95 -10.24
CA LEU A 93 -29.80 7.80 -11.02
C LEU A 93 -29.44 9.29 -10.95
N PHE A 94 -28.92 9.76 -9.82
CA PHE A 94 -28.75 11.19 -9.56
C PHE A 94 -27.31 11.60 -9.28
N GLY A 95 -26.36 10.68 -9.19
CA GLY A 95 -24.97 10.95 -8.83
C GLY A 95 -24.79 11.55 -7.43
N LYS A 96 -25.74 11.34 -6.54
CA LYS A 96 -25.82 11.95 -5.20
C LYS A 96 -26.19 10.92 -4.14
N GLY A 97 -25.99 11.28 -2.88
CA GLY A 97 -26.45 10.51 -1.74
C GLY A 97 -25.36 9.69 -1.04
N PRO A 98 -25.73 8.99 0.04
CA PRO A 98 -24.75 8.35 0.93
C PRO A 98 -23.84 7.32 0.25
N ALA A 99 -24.27 6.67 -0.82
CA ALA A 99 -23.45 5.68 -1.52
C ALA A 99 -22.34 6.29 -2.36
N THR A 100 -22.40 7.58 -2.70
CA THR A 100 -21.32 8.28 -3.41
C THR A 100 -20.20 8.71 -2.47
N GLU A 101 -20.48 8.85 -1.18
CA GLU A 101 -19.56 9.34 -0.16
C GLU A 101 -19.23 8.28 0.91
N MET A 102 -19.86 7.10 0.80
CA MET A 102 -19.68 6.02 1.77
C MET A 102 -18.23 5.58 1.83
N SER A 103 -17.63 5.79 2.99
CA SER A 103 -16.26 5.39 3.36
C SER A 103 -15.10 6.17 2.75
N GLY A 104 -15.34 7.36 2.19
CA GLY A 104 -14.22 8.27 1.90
C GLY A 104 -13.42 8.53 3.17
N PRO A 105 -12.09 8.26 3.19
CA PRO A 105 -11.30 8.56 4.37
C PRO A 105 -11.23 10.08 4.55
N VAL A 106 -11.50 10.55 5.76
CA VAL A 106 -11.07 11.90 6.14
C VAL A 106 -9.56 11.83 6.36
N MET A 107 -8.83 12.71 5.70
CA MET A 107 -7.37 12.76 5.78
C MET A 107 -6.91 14.08 6.40
N ALA A 108 -5.88 13.99 7.22
CA ALA A 108 -5.16 15.15 7.73
C ALA A 108 -3.66 14.92 7.57
N PHE A 109 -2.95 15.97 7.18
CA PHE A 109 -1.49 15.98 7.13
C PHE A 109 -0.98 16.92 8.19
N ILE A 110 -0.12 16.44 9.07
CA ILE A 110 0.40 17.24 10.18
C ILE A 110 1.92 17.14 10.24
N LYS A 111 2.52 18.17 10.82
CA LYS A 111 3.91 18.19 11.22
C LYS A 111 4.02 17.75 12.67
N THR A 112 4.79 16.71 12.96
CA THR A 112 5.03 16.28 14.34
C THR A 112 5.93 17.25 15.11
N ARG A 113 6.64 18.12 14.37
CA ARG A 113 7.52 19.15 14.90
C ARG A 113 7.40 20.44 14.08
N PRO A 114 7.35 21.62 14.70
CA PRO A 114 7.16 22.90 14.01
C PRO A 114 8.22 23.22 12.97
N GLU A 115 9.46 22.78 13.20
CA GLU A 115 10.63 23.05 12.35
C GLU A 115 10.64 22.25 11.04
N LEU A 116 9.78 21.26 10.87
CA LEU A 116 9.71 20.51 9.62
C LEU A 116 9.21 21.38 8.47
N ALA A 117 9.83 21.29 7.31
CA ALA A 117 9.40 22.02 6.12
C ALA A 117 8.05 21.55 5.61
N VAL A 118 7.80 20.23 5.66
CA VAL A 118 6.57 19.57 5.18
C VAL A 118 5.98 18.65 6.24
N PRO A 119 4.68 18.32 6.17
CA PRO A 119 4.08 17.30 7.02
C PRO A 119 4.81 15.96 6.91
N ASP A 120 5.05 15.31 8.03
CA ASP A 120 5.69 14.01 8.13
C ASP A 120 4.74 12.90 8.58
N LEU A 121 3.50 13.26 8.93
CA LEU A 121 2.48 12.32 9.35
C LEU A 121 1.16 12.59 8.61
N GLN A 122 0.54 11.52 8.12
CA GLN A 122 -0.81 11.53 7.56
C GLN A 122 -1.73 10.74 8.48
N PHE A 123 -2.89 11.29 8.79
CA PHE A 123 -3.98 10.57 9.43
C PHE A 123 -5.00 10.13 8.39
N LEU A 124 -5.33 8.86 8.40
CA LEU A 124 -6.44 8.29 7.65
C LEU A 124 -7.52 7.87 8.65
N MET A 125 -8.69 8.47 8.58
CA MET A 125 -9.82 8.10 9.43
C MET A 125 -10.86 7.36 8.60
N ARG A 126 -11.23 6.17 9.05
CA ARG A 126 -12.34 5.38 8.52
C ARG A 126 -13.46 5.33 9.54
N PHE A 127 -14.68 5.59 9.09
CA PHE A 127 -15.87 5.59 9.95
C PHE A 127 -16.67 4.28 9.87
N ILE A 128 -16.23 3.34 9.04
CA ILE A 128 -16.77 2.00 8.91
C ILE A 128 -15.61 1.01 9.11
N PRO A 129 -15.68 0.11 10.10
CA PRO A 129 -14.67 -0.93 10.30
C PRO A 129 -14.51 -1.82 9.07
N PRO A 130 -13.30 -2.36 8.80
CA PRO A 130 -13.06 -3.24 7.66
C PRO A 130 -13.93 -4.49 7.63
N GLU A 131 -14.28 -5.03 8.81
CA GLU A 131 -15.13 -6.22 8.98
C GLU A 131 -16.63 -5.91 8.88
N SER A 132 -17.00 -4.64 8.71
CA SER A 132 -18.40 -4.27 8.55
C SER A 132 -19.01 -4.90 7.31
N HIS A 133 -20.27 -5.26 7.41
CA HIS A 133 -21.00 -5.96 6.38
C HIS A 133 -22.43 -5.43 6.27
N PRO A 134 -23.09 -5.58 5.12
CA PRO A 134 -24.52 -5.31 5.01
C PRO A 134 -25.31 -6.22 5.94
N TRP A 135 -26.37 -5.67 6.54
CA TRP A 135 -27.17 -6.36 7.55
C TRP A 135 -28.67 -6.08 7.42
N PHE A 136 -29.48 -6.94 8.04
CA PHE A 136 -30.92 -6.75 8.15
C PHE A 136 -31.46 -7.53 9.35
N PRO A 137 -32.37 -6.96 10.13
CA PRO A 137 -33.01 -7.68 11.25
C PRO A 137 -33.56 -9.04 10.81
N GLY A 138 -33.24 -10.08 11.56
CA GLY A 138 -33.67 -11.45 11.25
C GLY A 138 -32.81 -12.21 10.22
N ILE A 139 -31.96 -11.54 9.44
CA ILE A 139 -31.07 -12.16 8.46
C ILE A 139 -29.63 -12.14 8.95
N ARG A 140 -29.14 -10.98 9.29
CA ARG A 140 -27.76 -10.80 9.75
C ARG A 140 -27.70 -9.71 10.80
N LYS A 141 -26.94 -9.97 11.86
CA LYS A 141 -26.80 -9.04 12.99
C LYS A 141 -26.15 -7.73 12.54
N GLU A 142 -26.58 -6.63 13.12
CA GLU A 142 -25.94 -5.31 12.95
C GLU A 142 -24.46 -5.39 13.33
N PRO A 143 -23.53 -4.93 12.46
CA PRO A 143 -22.12 -4.86 12.82
C PRO A 143 -21.90 -3.84 13.93
N ARG A 144 -20.81 -4.02 14.66
CA ARG A 144 -20.41 -3.05 15.68
C ARG A 144 -20.07 -1.71 15.04
N ASP A 145 -20.44 -0.65 15.71
CA ASP A 145 -20.11 0.71 15.29
C ASP A 145 -18.77 1.13 15.88
N ALA A 146 -17.82 1.39 14.99
CA ALA A 146 -16.49 1.80 15.35
C ALA A 146 -15.94 2.79 14.31
N PHE A 147 -14.85 3.45 14.65
CA PHE A 147 -14.04 4.19 13.69
C PHE A 147 -12.57 3.83 13.89
N MET A 148 -11.83 3.89 12.82
CA MET A 148 -10.40 3.63 12.83
C MET A 148 -9.65 4.94 12.55
N CYS A 149 -8.66 5.21 13.37
CA CYS A 149 -7.65 6.23 13.11
C CYS A 149 -6.34 5.53 12.75
N ARG A 150 -5.79 5.85 11.59
CA ARG A 150 -4.56 5.25 11.08
C ARG A 150 -3.53 6.32 10.79
N PRO A 151 -2.63 6.62 11.74
CA PRO A 151 -1.45 7.43 11.46
C PRO A 151 -0.53 6.67 10.50
N VAL A 152 -0.01 7.40 9.52
CA VAL A 152 0.89 6.92 8.47
C VAL A 152 2.12 7.80 8.47
N LEU A 153 3.29 7.21 8.67
CA LEU A 153 4.57 7.91 8.59
C LEU A 153 4.95 8.11 7.13
N LEU A 154 5.04 9.37 6.68
CA LEU A 154 5.30 9.72 5.29
C LEU A 154 6.78 9.68 4.91
N HIS A 155 7.66 9.93 5.86
CA HIS A 155 9.11 10.00 5.64
C HIS A 155 9.84 9.05 6.61
N PRO A 156 9.78 7.71 6.37
CA PRO A 156 10.52 6.76 7.18
C PRO A 156 12.03 6.91 6.95
N GLU A 157 12.83 6.73 8.01
CA GLU A 157 14.28 6.71 7.92
C GLU A 157 14.83 5.33 7.52
N SER A 158 14.01 4.29 7.72
CA SER A 158 14.35 2.92 7.33
C SER A 158 14.52 2.80 5.81
N ARG A 159 15.53 2.02 5.43
CA ARG A 159 15.81 1.70 4.03
C ARG A 159 15.89 0.21 3.87
N GLY A 160 15.13 -0.30 2.92
CA GLY A 160 15.09 -1.70 2.56
C GLY A 160 15.75 -1.99 1.23
N GLU A 161 15.61 -3.22 0.79
CA GLU A 161 16.15 -3.67 -0.49
C GLU A 161 15.26 -4.73 -1.15
N ILE A 162 15.42 -4.87 -2.44
CA ILE A 162 14.86 -5.92 -3.27
C ILE A 162 16.01 -6.77 -3.78
N ARG A 163 15.91 -8.09 -3.60
CA ARG A 163 16.93 -9.05 -4.06
C ARG A 163 16.30 -10.13 -4.91
N LEU A 164 17.05 -10.67 -5.86
CA LEU A 164 16.63 -11.87 -6.58
C LEU A 164 16.48 -13.04 -5.59
N ARG A 165 15.61 -13.96 -5.92
CA ARG A 165 15.45 -15.25 -5.25
C ARG A 165 16.14 -16.38 -6.01
N SER A 166 16.16 -16.27 -7.33
CA SER A 166 16.74 -17.21 -8.26
C SER A 166 17.00 -16.53 -9.61
N SER A 167 17.59 -17.24 -10.55
CA SER A 167 17.72 -16.84 -11.96
C SER A 167 16.45 -17.08 -12.78
N ASN A 168 15.37 -17.61 -12.20
CA ASN A 168 14.10 -17.78 -12.89
C ASN A 168 13.27 -16.48 -12.86
N PRO A 169 12.96 -15.85 -14.00
CA PRO A 169 12.23 -14.58 -14.04
C PRO A 169 10.78 -14.67 -13.55
N ARG A 170 10.24 -15.87 -13.34
CA ARG A 170 8.88 -16.08 -12.79
C ARG A 170 8.85 -16.14 -11.29
N ASP A 171 10.00 -16.29 -10.64
CA ASP A 171 10.09 -16.31 -9.19
C ASP A 171 9.95 -14.90 -8.62
N LYS A 172 9.16 -14.80 -7.56
CA LYS A 172 9.01 -13.51 -6.86
C LYS A 172 10.32 -13.16 -6.14
N VAL A 173 10.69 -11.89 -6.21
CA VAL A 173 11.86 -11.32 -5.50
C VAL A 173 11.72 -11.44 -3.98
N LYS A 174 12.81 -11.35 -3.27
CA LYS A 174 12.85 -11.15 -1.82
C LYS A 174 12.73 -9.65 -1.54
N ILE A 175 11.78 -9.26 -0.72
CA ILE A 175 11.56 -7.86 -0.33
C ILE A 175 11.94 -7.74 1.14
N HIS A 176 13.00 -6.99 1.40
CA HIS A 176 13.47 -6.67 2.74
C HIS A 176 13.13 -5.20 3.01
N GLN A 177 11.99 -4.94 3.63
CA GLN A 177 11.57 -3.56 3.93
C GLN A 177 12.42 -2.90 5.02
N ASN A 178 13.08 -3.71 5.85
CA ASN A 178 13.89 -3.24 6.98
C ASN A 178 13.13 -2.23 7.87
N CYS A 179 11.82 -2.44 7.97
CA CYS A 179 10.92 -1.63 8.80
C CYS A 179 11.11 -1.92 10.29
N GLN A 180 12.33 -2.23 10.73
CA GLN A 180 12.60 -2.22 12.16
C GLN A 180 12.40 -0.79 12.63
N PRO A 181 11.48 -0.56 13.58
CA PRO A 181 11.31 0.76 14.14
C PRO A 181 12.65 1.11 14.83
N ARG A 182 13.47 1.89 14.14
CA ARG A 182 14.53 2.57 14.86
C ARG A 182 13.87 3.38 15.96
N PHE A 183 14.46 3.43 17.10
CA PHE A 183 13.93 4.12 18.29
C PHE A 183 13.39 5.53 18.00
N LEU A 184 13.85 6.17 16.94
CA LEU A 184 13.40 7.46 16.42
C LEU A 184 12.01 7.37 15.72
N ASP A 185 11.75 6.33 14.95
CA ASP A 185 10.44 6.15 14.31
C ASP A 185 9.34 5.87 15.35
N TYR A 186 9.68 5.11 16.39
CA TYR A 186 8.75 4.83 17.51
C TYR A 186 8.40 6.10 18.30
N ARG A 187 9.36 7.03 18.49
CA ARG A 187 9.11 8.31 19.15
C ARG A 187 8.16 9.22 18.38
N LYS A 188 8.08 9.09 17.05
CA LYS A 188 7.13 9.87 16.23
C LYS A 188 5.69 9.42 16.48
N PHE A 189 5.45 8.12 16.68
CA PHE A 189 4.12 7.61 17.01
C PHE A 189 3.73 7.79 18.48
N SER A 190 4.67 7.81 19.40
CA SER A 190 4.41 7.95 20.84
C SER A 190 4.10 9.37 21.31
N ARG A 191 4.23 10.36 20.44
CA ARG A 191 3.91 11.78 20.72
C ARG A 191 2.48 12.17 20.31
N LEU A 192 1.70 11.21 19.84
CA LEU A 192 0.29 11.36 19.47
C LEU A 192 -0.61 10.86 20.59
#